data_a4e4fc2f3aeee0a407faf074e77be711
#
_entry.id   a4e4fc2f3aeee0a407faf074e77be711
#
_cell.length_a   1.000
_cell.length_b   1.000
_cell.length_c   1.000
_cell.angle_alpha   90.00
_cell.angle_beta   90.00
_cell.angle_gamma   90.00
#
_symmetry.space_group_name_H-M   'P 1'
#
loop_
_entity.id
_entity.type
_entity.pdbx_description
1 polymer ?
#
loop_
_entity_poly.entity_id
_entity_poly.type
_entity_poly.pdbx_seq_one_letter_code
_entity_poly.pdbx_strand_id
1 'polypeptide(L)'
;MNQYPSGQSTGQRRGGLRLWVLLLFAGYAAWYWFSNRSIDPLTGQAVVIDKSISPEQEKSLGLQAYQQVLQQEKPLPADAEASKQVQAIAERLIGKIPQVTDSLAAEHHLQASHIEKSFDWAVTVLQSDQVNAFCLPGGKIAVYTGL
;
A
#
# COMPACT_ATOMS: atom_id res chain seq x y z
N MET A 1 50.42 19.81 60.86
CA MET A 1 48.96 19.91 60.98
C MET A 1 48.47 20.49 59.69
N ASN A 2 48.08 19.64 58.68
CA ASN A 2 47.52 20.06 57.40
C ASN A 2 46.09 19.56 57.32
N GLN A 3 45.13 20.48 57.32
CA GLN A 3 43.72 20.20 57.10
C GLN A 3 43.46 20.26 55.61
N TYR A 4 42.92 19.16 55.02
CA TYR A 4 42.37 19.10 53.68
C TYR A 4 40.91 19.52 53.72
N PRO A 5 40.43 20.39 52.83
CA PRO A 5 39.00 20.66 52.71
C PRO A 5 38.29 19.57 51.85
N SER A 6 37.23 19.02 52.39
CA SER A 6 36.35 18.07 51.77
C SER A 6 35.54 18.75 50.65
N GLY A 7 35.80 18.38 49.40
CA GLY A 7 35.02 18.81 48.28
C GLY A 7 33.61 18.17 48.26
N GLN A 8 32.60 18.99 48.42
CA GLN A 8 31.19 18.58 48.18
C GLN A 8 30.95 18.46 46.68
N SER A 9 30.71 17.25 46.21
CA SER A 9 30.24 16.99 44.88
C SER A 9 28.74 17.27 44.82
N THR A 10 28.36 18.41 44.21
CA THR A 10 26.97 18.71 43.86
C THR A 10 26.54 17.80 42.69
N GLY A 11 25.84 16.74 43.02
CA GLY A 11 25.19 15.85 42.06
C GLY A 11 24.13 16.61 41.27
N GLN A 12 24.48 17.01 40.07
CA GLN A 12 23.59 17.70 39.12
C GLN A 12 22.56 16.72 38.59
N ARG A 13 21.32 16.82 39.09
CA ARG A 13 20.14 16.06 38.62
C ARG A 13 19.80 16.48 37.21
N ARG A 14 20.36 15.82 36.20
CA ARG A 14 20.01 15.94 34.76
C ARG A 14 18.97 14.92 34.33
N GLY A 15 17.97 14.61 35.16
CA GLY A 15 16.99 13.58 34.88
C GLY A 15 15.70 14.05 34.18
N GLY A 16 15.33 15.33 34.29
CA GLY A 16 14.00 15.80 33.86
C GLY A 16 13.80 15.93 32.32
N LEU A 17 14.86 16.35 31.62
CA LEU A 17 14.77 16.61 30.19
C LEU A 17 14.66 15.31 29.37
N ARG A 18 15.27 14.23 29.83
CA ARG A 18 15.21 12.92 29.12
C ARG A 18 13.85 12.26 29.24
N LEU A 19 13.17 12.38 30.36
CA LEU A 19 11.84 11.80 30.55
C LEU A 19 10.78 12.49 29.69
N TRP A 20 10.85 13.81 29.58
CA TRP A 20 9.95 14.60 28.74
C TRP A 20 10.09 14.27 27.26
N VAL A 21 11.31 14.09 26.77
CA VAL A 21 11.58 13.67 25.40
C VAL A 21 11.01 12.29 25.13
N LEU A 22 11.17 11.33 26.04
CA LEU A 22 10.57 10.00 25.93
C LEU A 22 9.05 10.05 25.90
N LEU A 23 8.42 10.89 26.73
CA LEU A 23 6.96 11.07 26.71
C LEU A 23 6.46 11.70 25.43
N LEU A 24 7.19 12.66 24.82
CA LEU A 24 6.87 13.22 23.53
C LEU A 24 6.98 12.18 22.41
N PHE A 25 8.04 11.36 22.41
CA PHE A 25 8.18 10.28 21.45
C PHE A 25 7.10 9.21 21.61
N ALA A 26 6.77 8.82 22.83
CA ALA A 26 5.70 7.87 23.12
C ALA A 26 4.33 8.43 22.70
N GLY A 27 4.07 9.71 22.99
CA GLY A 27 2.85 10.40 22.56
C GLY A 27 2.74 10.49 21.03
N TYR A 28 3.84 10.83 20.35
CA TYR A 28 3.89 10.86 18.89
C TYR A 28 3.69 9.47 18.29
N ALA A 29 4.35 8.44 18.82
CA ALA A 29 4.21 7.07 18.35
C ALA A 29 2.79 6.53 18.56
N ALA A 30 2.17 6.83 19.70
CA ALA A 30 0.80 6.47 20.00
C ALA A 30 -0.18 7.21 19.06
N TRP A 31 0.02 8.51 18.86
CA TRP A 31 -0.78 9.30 17.91
C TRP A 31 -0.63 8.79 16.48
N TYR A 32 0.60 8.53 16.01
CA TYR A 32 0.86 7.99 14.69
C TYR A 32 0.19 6.63 14.50
N TRP A 33 0.34 5.73 15.48
CA TRP A 33 -0.28 4.40 15.45
C TRP A 33 -1.81 4.48 15.42
N PHE A 34 -2.41 5.35 16.21
CA PHE A 34 -3.87 5.52 16.27
C PHE A 34 -4.43 6.19 15.01
N SER A 35 -3.69 7.15 14.45
CA SER A 35 -4.10 7.92 13.26
C SER A 35 -4.02 7.12 11.95
N ASN A 36 -3.09 6.15 11.87
CA ASN A 36 -2.83 5.38 10.66
C ASN A 36 -3.44 3.97 10.69
N ARG A 37 -4.27 3.65 11.69
CA ARG A 37 -4.98 2.37 11.72
C ARG A 37 -6.08 2.34 10.66
N SER A 38 -6.12 1.24 9.92
CA SER A 38 -7.22 0.88 9.03
C SER A 38 -7.56 -0.59 9.24
N ILE A 39 -8.78 -0.97 8.95
CA ILE A 39 -9.17 -2.39 8.97
C ILE A 39 -9.07 -2.90 7.55
N ASP A 40 -8.29 -3.95 7.36
CA ASP A 40 -8.19 -4.63 6.07
C ASP A 40 -9.53 -5.33 5.77
N PRO A 41 -10.22 -4.98 4.68
CA PRO A 41 -11.52 -5.55 4.37
C PRO A 41 -11.45 -7.04 3.98
N LEU A 42 -10.26 -7.56 3.64
CA LEU A 42 -10.09 -8.97 3.28
C LEU A 42 -9.90 -9.87 4.48
N THR A 43 -9.21 -9.39 5.52
CA THR A 43 -8.84 -10.18 6.69
C THR A 43 -9.55 -9.75 7.97
N GLY A 44 -10.21 -8.59 7.97
CA GLY A 44 -10.82 -7.99 9.16
C GLY A 44 -9.80 -7.52 10.21
N GLN A 45 -8.50 -7.59 9.92
CA GLN A 45 -7.45 -7.23 10.87
C GLN A 45 -7.09 -5.74 10.80
N ALA A 46 -6.67 -5.20 11.95
CA ALA A 46 -6.17 -3.84 11.99
C ALA A 46 -4.75 -3.78 11.41
N VAL A 47 -4.56 -3.01 10.36
CA VAL A 47 -3.28 -2.74 9.71
C VAL A 47 -2.92 -1.26 9.83
N VAL A 48 -1.62 -0.96 9.85
CA VAL A 48 -1.13 0.42 9.81
C VAL A 48 -0.82 0.75 8.36
N ILE A 49 -1.56 1.70 7.78
CA ILE A 49 -1.39 2.14 6.40
C ILE A 49 -0.82 3.55 6.42
N ASP A 50 0.26 3.77 5.68
CA ASP A 50 0.79 5.12 5.45
C ASP A 50 -0.16 5.88 4.50
N LYS A 51 -0.83 6.89 5.03
CA LYS A 51 -1.77 7.73 4.29
C LYS A 51 -1.11 8.97 3.66
N SER A 52 0.22 8.99 3.58
CA SER A 52 0.98 10.12 3.01
C SER A 52 0.80 10.24 1.49
N ILE A 53 0.46 9.15 0.81
CA ILE A 53 0.21 9.10 -0.62
C ILE A 53 -1.30 9.15 -0.86
N SER A 54 -1.76 10.13 -1.64
CA SER A 54 -3.18 10.20 -2.00
C SER A 54 -3.54 9.18 -3.08
N PRO A 55 -4.82 8.76 -3.19
CA PRO A 55 -5.27 7.85 -4.25
C PRO A 55 -4.96 8.36 -5.66
N GLU A 56 -4.96 9.66 -5.88
CA GLU A 56 -4.62 10.29 -7.16
C GLU A 56 -3.13 10.15 -7.45
N GLN A 57 -2.28 10.31 -6.44
CA GLN A 57 -0.83 10.10 -6.56
C GLN A 57 -0.52 8.63 -6.85
N GLU A 58 -1.18 7.68 -6.16
CA GLU A 58 -1.05 6.25 -6.45
C GLU A 58 -1.40 5.93 -7.91
N LYS A 59 -2.53 6.44 -8.42
CA LYS A 59 -2.93 6.25 -9.82
C LYS A 59 -1.91 6.84 -10.79
N SER A 60 -1.40 8.03 -10.50
CA SER A 60 -0.38 8.68 -11.33
C SER A 60 0.90 7.85 -11.40
N LEU A 61 1.38 7.35 -10.24
CA LEU A 61 2.55 6.47 -10.17
C LEU A 61 2.30 5.15 -10.91
N GLY A 62 1.12 4.55 -10.74
CA GLY A 62 0.74 3.33 -11.44
C GLY A 62 0.71 3.52 -12.97
N LEU A 63 0.16 4.64 -13.44
CA LEU A 63 0.15 4.97 -14.87
C LEU A 63 1.57 5.18 -15.42
N GLN A 64 2.44 5.89 -14.70
CA GLN A 64 3.84 6.08 -15.10
C GLN A 64 4.59 4.75 -15.18
N ALA A 65 4.44 3.90 -14.15
CA ALA A 65 5.05 2.57 -14.14
C ALA A 65 4.53 1.70 -15.30
N TYR A 66 3.24 1.75 -15.58
CA TYR A 66 2.63 1.04 -16.69
C TYR A 66 3.19 1.49 -18.05
N GLN A 67 3.29 2.79 -18.26
CA GLN A 67 3.88 3.35 -19.49
C GLN A 67 5.34 2.93 -19.65
N GLN A 68 6.10 2.88 -18.56
CA GLN A 68 7.47 2.40 -18.58
C GLN A 68 7.57 0.92 -18.97
N VAL A 69 6.67 0.08 -18.44
CA VAL A 69 6.59 -1.34 -18.84
C VAL A 69 6.29 -1.47 -20.33
N LEU A 70 5.32 -0.71 -20.86
CA LEU A 70 4.97 -0.75 -22.29
C LEU A 70 6.09 -0.26 -23.22
N GLN A 71 7.05 0.53 -22.71
CA GLN A 71 8.22 0.96 -23.45
C GLN A 71 9.36 -0.09 -23.44
N GLN A 72 9.44 -0.88 -22.36
CA GLN A 72 10.49 -1.87 -22.17
C GLN A 72 10.11 -3.25 -22.72
N GLU A 73 8.85 -3.59 -22.66
CA GLU A 73 8.29 -4.87 -23.08
C GLU A 73 7.53 -4.70 -24.40
N LYS A 74 7.33 -5.81 -25.10
CA LYS A 74 6.59 -5.82 -26.38
C LYS A 74 5.14 -6.20 -26.16
N PRO A 75 4.18 -5.25 -26.19
CA PRO A 75 2.77 -5.58 -26.08
C PRO A 75 2.30 -6.34 -27.32
N LEU A 76 1.45 -7.35 -27.10
CA LEU A 76 0.71 -7.97 -28.19
C LEU A 76 -0.39 -7.03 -28.67
N PRO A 77 -0.74 -7.07 -29.99
CA PRO A 77 -1.89 -6.35 -30.50
C PRO A 77 -3.18 -6.75 -29.76
N ALA A 78 -4.08 -5.79 -29.57
CA ALA A 78 -5.34 -6.04 -28.85
C ALA A 78 -6.25 -7.06 -29.57
N ASP A 79 -6.12 -7.19 -30.89
CA ASP A 79 -6.85 -8.14 -31.74
C ASP A 79 -6.23 -9.55 -31.76
N ALA A 80 -5.04 -9.75 -31.18
CA ALA A 80 -4.44 -11.06 -31.01
C ALA A 80 -5.33 -11.97 -30.16
N GLU A 81 -5.37 -13.27 -30.49
CA GLU A 81 -6.22 -14.24 -29.80
C GLU A 81 -5.93 -14.30 -28.29
N ALA A 82 -4.65 -14.34 -27.92
CA ALA A 82 -4.24 -14.31 -26.50
C ALA A 82 -4.70 -13.03 -25.79
N SER A 83 -4.62 -11.87 -26.44
CA SER A 83 -5.08 -10.60 -25.88
C SER A 83 -6.59 -10.62 -25.62
N LYS A 84 -7.40 -11.12 -26.56
CA LYS A 84 -8.85 -11.25 -26.41
C LYS A 84 -9.23 -12.20 -25.28
N GLN A 85 -8.55 -13.35 -25.18
CA GLN A 85 -8.82 -14.34 -24.14
C GLN A 85 -8.50 -13.77 -22.75
N VAL A 86 -7.35 -13.16 -22.59
CA VAL A 86 -6.93 -12.54 -21.30
C VAL A 86 -7.88 -11.38 -20.94
N GLN A 87 -8.26 -10.55 -21.90
CA GLN A 87 -9.20 -9.46 -21.68
C GLN A 87 -10.56 -9.96 -21.22
N ALA A 88 -11.11 -11.00 -21.86
CA ALA A 88 -12.38 -11.59 -21.47
C ALA A 88 -12.34 -12.19 -20.04
N ILE A 89 -11.22 -12.81 -19.66
CA ILE A 89 -11.01 -13.30 -18.28
C ILE A 89 -10.97 -12.13 -17.30
N ALA A 90 -10.19 -11.09 -17.60
CA ALA A 90 -10.04 -9.93 -16.73
C ALA A 90 -11.38 -9.19 -16.55
N GLU A 91 -12.16 -8.97 -17.60
CA GLU A 91 -13.49 -8.35 -17.53
C GLU A 91 -14.43 -9.14 -16.62
N ARG A 92 -14.41 -10.47 -16.69
CA ARG A 92 -15.21 -11.33 -15.81
C ARG A 92 -14.79 -11.23 -14.36
N LEU A 93 -13.48 -11.17 -14.08
CA LEU A 93 -12.94 -11.02 -12.73
C LEU A 93 -13.26 -9.64 -12.17
N ILE A 94 -12.97 -8.57 -12.91
CA ILE A 94 -13.26 -7.18 -12.54
C ILE A 94 -14.76 -7.00 -12.24
N GLY A 95 -15.62 -7.56 -13.08
CA GLY A 95 -17.08 -7.52 -12.87
C GLY A 95 -17.56 -8.22 -11.60
N LYS A 96 -16.74 -9.08 -10.98
CA LYS A 96 -17.06 -9.74 -9.71
C LYS A 96 -16.54 -9.01 -8.47
N ILE A 97 -15.65 -8.05 -8.64
CA ILE A 97 -15.05 -7.31 -7.50
C ILE A 97 -16.13 -6.70 -6.59
N PRO A 98 -17.15 -5.97 -7.09
CA PRO A 98 -18.15 -5.38 -6.20
C PRO A 98 -18.87 -6.42 -5.33
N GLN A 99 -19.26 -7.55 -5.93
CA GLN A 99 -19.93 -8.63 -5.20
C GLN A 99 -19.05 -9.23 -4.11
N VAL A 100 -17.76 -9.43 -4.38
CA VAL A 100 -16.80 -9.95 -3.41
C VAL A 100 -16.56 -8.94 -2.29
N THR A 101 -16.40 -7.66 -2.65
CA THR A 101 -16.23 -6.56 -1.68
C THR A 101 -17.42 -6.49 -0.72
N ASP A 102 -18.65 -6.55 -1.24
CA ASP A 102 -19.87 -6.54 -0.42
C ASP A 102 -19.93 -7.75 0.52
N SER A 103 -19.59 -8.94 0.02
CA SER A 103 -19.63 -10.17 0.82
C SER A 103 -18.61 -10.13 1.96
N LEU A 104 -17.37 -9.70 1.69
CA LEU A 104 -16.31 -9.59 2.69
C LEU A 104 -16.61 -8.49 3.72
N ALA A 105 -17.13 -7.36 3.28
CA ALA A 105 -17.54 -6.29 4.18
C ALA A 105 -18.65 -6.76 5.14
N ALA A 106 -19.63 -7.50 4.64
CA ALA A 106 -20.68 -8.08 5.45
C ALA A 106 -20.15 -9.12 6.46
N GLU A 107 -19.24 -10.00 6.04
CA GLU A 107 -18.62 -11.01 6.90
C GLU A 107 -17.85 -10.38 8.07
N HIS A 108 -17.14 -9.28 7.81
CA HIS A 108 -16.36 -8.56 8.82
C HIS A 108 -17.11 -7.41 9.51
N HIS A 109 -18.41 -7.27 9.27
CA HIS A 109 -19.23 -6.18 9.82
C HIS A 109 -18.69 -4.76 9.51
N LEU A 110 -18.13 -4.59 8.31
CA LEU A 110 -17.57 -3.34 7.79
C LEU A 110 -18.49 -2.71 6.75
N GLN A 111 -18.25 -1.45 6.44
CA GLN A 111 -18.86 -0.82 5.28
C GLN A 111 -18.07 -1.17 4.02
N ALA A 112 -18.75 -1.60 2.97
CA ALA A 112 -18.12 -1.88 1.67
C ALA A 112 -17.51 -0.60 1.08
N SER A 113 -16.26 -0.70 0.64
CA SER A 113 -15.55 0.38 -0.04
C SER A 113 -15.30 -0.03 -1.49
N HIS A 114 -15.98 0.63 -2.43
CA HIS A 114 -15.89 0.33 -3.86
C HIS A 114 -14.84 1.20 -4.55
N ILE A 115 -13.59 1.13 -4.08
CA ILE A 115 -12.46 1.87 -4.64
C ILE A 115 -12.20 1.47 -6.11
N GLU A 116 -12.52 0.24 -6.48
CA GLU A 116 -12.39 -0.30 -7.83
C GLU A 116 -13.16 0.50 -8.89
N LYS A 117 -14.25 1.18 -8.50
CA LYS A 117 -15.04 2.06 -9.39
C LYS A 117 -14.26 3.31 -9.82
N SER A 118 -13.23 3.67 -9.06
CA SER A 118 -12.37 4.80 -9.38
C SER A 118 -11.19 4.41 -10.28
N PHE A 119 -10.97 3.12 -10.55
CA PHE A 119 -9.86 2.66 -11.35
C PHE A 119 -10.15 2.81 -12.85
N ASP A 120 -9.10 3.15 -13.59
CA ASP A 120 -9.10 3.15 -15.06
C ASP A 120 -8.47 1.84 -15.53
N TRP A 121 -9.30 0.79 -15.58
CA TRP A 121 -8.88 -0.56 -15.88
C TRP A 121 -8.29 -0.66 -17.28
N ALA A 122 -7.11 -1.24 -17.39
CA ALA A 122 -6.46 -1.58 -18.64
C ALA A 122 -5.75 -2.92 -18.51
N VAL A 123 -5.92 -3.78 -19.51
CA VAL A 123 -5.33 -5.13 -19.54
C VAL A 123 -4.47 -5.25 -20.79
N THR A 124 -3.20 -5.58 -20.63
CA THR A 124 -2.26 -5.74 -21.73
C THR A 124 -1.53 -7.07 -21.62
N VAL A 125 -1.42 -7.77 -22.73
CA VAL A 125 -0.60 -8.97 -22.85
C VAL A 125 0.77 -8.57 -23.39
N LEU A 126 1.83 -8.99 -22.69
CA LEU A 126 3.21 -8.69 -23.02
C LEU A 126 3.92 -9.95 -23.54
N GLN A 127 4.65 -9.82 -24.64
CA GLN A 127 5.38 -10.95 -25.22
C GLN A 127 6.64 -11.25 -24.40
N SER A 128 6.58 -12.31 -23.58
CA SER A 128 7.70 -12.77 -22.77
C SER A 128 7.51 -14.24 -22.39
N ASP A 129 8.61 -14.99 -22.31
CA ASP A 129 8.59 -16.38 -21.85
C ASP A 129 8.51 -16.51 -20.32
N GLN A 130 8.49 -15.39 -19.61
CA GLN A 130 8.32 -15.39 -18.15
C GLN A 130 6.89 -15.76 -17.78
N VAL A 131 6.75 -16.62 -16.78
CA VAL A 131 5.46 -16.96 -16.17
C VAL A 131 5.14 -15.89 -15.13
N ASN A 132 4.46 -14.84 -15.53
CA ASN A 132 4.13 -13.70 -14.63
C ASN A 132 2.89 -12.95 -15.07
N ALA A 133 2.21 -12.35 -14.09
CA ALA A 133 1.18 -11.34 -14.26
C ALA A 133 1.23 -10.39 -13.06
N PHE A 134 0.93 -9.12 -13.27
CA PHE A 134 0.92 -8.13 -12.20
C PHE A 134 -0.13 -7.05 -12.43
N CYS A 135 -0.53 -6.42 -11.33
CA CYS A 135 -1.42 -5.27 -11.35
C CYS A 135 -0.71 -4.08 -10.70
N LEU A 136 -0.79 -2.93 -11.36
CA LEU A 136 -0.29 -1.66 -10.86
C LEU A 136 -1.44 -0.81 -10.33
N PRO A 137 -1.17 0.15 -9.44
CA PRO A 137 -2.17 1.07 -8.91
C PRO A 137 -3.01 1.73 -10.01
N GLY A 138 -4.30 1.93 -9.73
CA GLY A 138 -5.24 2.48 -10.71
C GLY A 138 -5.80 1.47 -11.72
N GLY A 139 -5.57 0.15 -11.51
CA GLY A 139 -6.18 -0.91 -12.30
C GLY A 139 -5.45 -1.27 -13.60
N LYS A 140 -4.14 -1.07 -13.67
CA LYS A 140 -3.31 -1.42 -14.84
C LYS A 140 -2.79 -2.85 -14.70
N ILE A 141 -3.28 -3.77 -15.51
CA ILE A 141 -2.96 -5.21 -15.47
C ILE A 141 -2.07 -5.56 -16.66
N ALA A 142 -0.99 -6.27 -16.38
CA ALA A 142 -0.13 -6.84 -17.42
C ALA A 142 0.02 -8.35 -17.20
N VAL A 143 -0.06 -9.11 -18.29
CA VAL A 143 0.05 -10.56 -18.30
C VAL A 143 1.09 -10.96 -19.33
N TYR A 144 2.06 -11.78 -18.96
CA TYR A 144 3.07 -12.27 -19.88
C TYR A 144 2.58 -13.50 -20.62
N THR A 145 3.01 -13.66 -21.88
CA THR A 145 2.63 -14.82 -22.73
C THR A 145 3.15 -16.15 -22.23
N GLY A 146 4.13 -16.15 -21.31
CA GLY A 146 4.61 -17.36 -20.66
C GLY A 146 3.69 -17.93 -19.59
N LEU A 147 2.62 -17.18 -19.19
CA LEU A 147 1.63 -17.63 -18.22
C LEU A 147 0.65 -18.59 -18.85
#